data_242ea71a3c4c0f8f801c4782e4c7f797
#
_entry.id   242ea71a3c4c0f8f801c4782e4c7f797
#
_cell.length_a   1.000
_cell.length_b   1.000
_cell.length_c   1.000
_cell.angle_alpha   90.00
_cell.angle_beta   90.00
_cell.angle_gamma   90.00
#
_symmetry.space_group_name_H-M   'P 1'
#
loop_
_entity.id
_entity.type
_entity.pdbx_description
1 polymer ?
#
loop_
_entity_poly.entity_id
_entity_poly.type
_entity_poly.pdbx_seq_one_letter_code
_entity_poly.pdbx_strand_id
1 'polypeptide(L)'
;MVAVRERIWRSQTQRYLRLLPRRLGVTPRGRSRRLERVLTDFGCEHSFARATESVLEHYGFEIGASAVRAATLEHAQRARAQLQEQYAQPFRVLPAVGAEQVIAEADGTMICTVSPGQRKGKRPREWKEMRLVAAQAQDSATTVYGATFGSVADTGQRWGHCSRQAGWGLTSRIHAVGDGAEWIQLQTREVFGAQATFLCDFFHVSEYLGAAAQTCRPAQPDQWRRTQQKRLRRGAVQKVIEALADHLEPVGTSEEDAPVRDGHRYLTNRLECLDYPRALKLGLPIGSGMIESGHRHVLQARLKKAGTAWLQDHADQIAHLRVLRANRQWLSLWN
;
A
#
# COMPACT_ATOMS: atom_id res chain seq x y z
N MET A 1 34.58 -2.15 -19.03
CA MET A 1 34.50 -3.53 -18.46
C MET A 1 35.90 -4.06 -18.32
N VAL A 2 36.31 -4.50 -17.13
CA VAL A 2 37.64 -5.12 -16.93
C VAL A 2 37.44 -6.63 -16.91
N ALA A 3 38.06 -7.32 -17.84
CA ALA A 3 38.05 -8.79 -17.85
C ALA A 3 39.11 -9.30 -16.86
N VAL A 4 38.69 -10.02 -15.87
CA VAL A 4 39.58 -10.61 -14.85
C VAL A 4 39.63 -12.12 -15.08
N ARG A 5 40.80 -12.66 -15.27
CA ARG A 5 41.03 -14.11 -15.38
C ARG A 5 41.46 -14.64 -14.01
N GLU A 6 40.82 -15.71 -13.56
CA GLU A 6 41.10 -16.36 -12.28
C GLU A 6 41.62 -17.78 -12.52
N ARG A 7 42.63 -18.18 -11.78
CA ARG A 7 43.02 -19.61 -11.69
C ARG A 7 42.06 -20.29 -10.68
N ILE A 8 41.44 -21.36 -11.14
CA ILE A 8 40.56 -22.18 -10.31
C ILE A 8 41.41 -23.28 -9.67
N TRP A 9 41.38 -23.39 -8.37
CA TRP A 9 42.05 -24.41 -7.60
C TRP A 9 41.14 -25.59 -7.35
N ARG A 10 41.62 -26.81 -7.53
CA ARG A 10 40.92 -28.04 -7.20
C ARG A 10 41.45 -28.53 -5.84
N SER A 11 40.58 -28.62 -4.82
CA SER A 11 40.99 -29.20 -3.54
C SER A 11 41.18 -30.71 -3.64
N GLN A 12 41.86 -31.32 -2.67
CA GLN A 12 41.98 -32.79 -2.56
C GLN A 12 40.59 -33.49 -2.49
N THR A 13 39.56 -32.79 -2.01
CA THR A 13 38.17 -33.25 -1.98
C THR A 13 37.41 -33.01 -3.29
N GLN A 14 38.12 -32.73 -4.39
CA GLN A 14 37.57 -32.44 -5.73
C GLN A 14 36.63 -31.20 -5.79
N ARG A 15 36.62 -30.34 -4.80
CA ARG A 15 35.86 -29.07 -4.84
C ARG A 15 36.70 -27.98 -5.49
N TYR A 16 36.04 -27.22 -6.39
CA TYR A 16 36.67 -26.06 -7.01
C TYR A 16 36.64 -24.87 -6.06
N LEU A 17 37.81 -24.29 -5.78
CA LEU A 17 37.96 -23.08 -4.98
C LEU A 17 38.17 -21.89 -5.92
N ARG A 18 37.30 -20.90 -5.80
CA ARG A 18 37.41 -19.58 -6.44
C ARG A 18 37.73 -18.54 -5.38
N LEU A 19 38.98 -18.10 -5.34
CA LEU A 19 39.43 -17.15 -4.31
C LEU A 19 39.05 -15.72 -4.63
N LEU A 20 39.11 -15.34 -5.92
CA LEU A 20 38.85 -13.97 -6.35
C LEU A 20 37.39 -13.53 -6.13
N PRO A 21 36.35 -14.32 -6.51
CA PRO A 21 34.98 -13.98 -6.21
C PRO A 21 34.73 -13.76 -4.71
N ARG A 22 35.34 -14.59 -3.88
CA ARG A 22 35.22 -14.46 -2.41
C ARG A 22 35.84 -13.18 -1.89
N ARG A 23 37.04 -12.79 -2.40
CA ARG A 23 37.72 -11.55 -2.01
C ARG A 23 37.03 -10.28 -2.54
N LEU A 24 36.49 -10.34 -3.74
CA LEU A 24 35.81 -9.21 -4.39
C LEU A 24 34.31 -9.10 -4.01
N GLY A 25 33.78 -10.02 -3.21
CA GLY A 25 32.36 -10.07 -2.90
C GLY A 25 31.48 -10.28 -4.14
N VAL A 26 31.97 -11.11 -5.10
CA VAL A 26 31.23 -11.44 -6.33
C VAL A 26 30.36 -12.66 -6.07
N THR A 27 29.09 -12.59 -6.46
CA THR A 27 28.16 -13.72 -6.32
C THR A 27 28.59 -14.93 -7.14
N PRO A 28 28.06 -16.14 -6.85
CA PRO A 28 28.33 -17.35 -7.66
C PRO A 28 28.04 -17.19 -9.15
N ARG A 29 27.17 -16.25 -9.53
CA ARG A 29 26.85 -15.89 -10.93
C ARG A 29 27.73 -14.79 -11.50
N GLY A 30 28.79 -14.39 -10.81
CA GLY A 30 29.77 -13.40 -11.29
C GLY A 30 29.32 -11.94 -11.14
N ARG A 31 28.34 -11.63 -10.28
CA ARG A 31 27.91 -10.27 -9.99
C ARG A 31 28.48 -9.79 -8.66
N SER A 32 28.99 -8.55 -8.63
CA SER A 32 29.35 -7.90 -7.38
C SER A 32 28.11 -7.43 -6.60
N ARG A 33 28.20 -7.32 -5.28
CA ARG A 33 27.12 -6.76 -4.44
C ARG A 33 26.68 -5.37 -4.92
N ARG A 34 27.63 -4.54 -5.39
CA ARG A 34 27.31 -3.22 -5.93
C ARG A 34 26.46 -3.31 -7.20
N LEU A 35 26.79 -4.22 -8.11
CA LEU A 35 25.98 -4.45 -9.31
C LEU A 35 24.60 -4.98 -8.95
N GLU A 36 24.50 -5.95 -8.06
CA GLU A 36 23.21 -6.46 -7.59
C GLU A 36 22.32 -5.37 -7.02
N ARG A 37 22.90 -4.46 -6.22
CA ARG A 37 22.20 -3.30 -5.69
C ARG A 37 21.65 -2.40 -6.78
N VAL A 38 22.44 -2.10 -7.83
CA VAL A 38 22.01 -1.31 -8.98
C VAL A 38 20.88 -2.00 -9.75
N LEU A 39 21.02 -3.30 -10.03
CA LEU A 39 19.98 -4.06 -10.72
C LEU A 39 18.68 -4.13 -9.94
N THR A 40 18.79 -4.32 -8.62
CA THR A 40 17.64 -4.34 -7.72
C THR A 40 16.97 -2.98 -7.62
N ASP A 41 17.75 -1.90 -7.59
CA ASP A 41 17.24 -0.53 -7.55
C ASP A 41 16.41 -0.22 -8.80
N PHE A 42 16.97 -0.39 -9.98
CA PHE A 42 16.24 -0.16 -11.23
C PHE A 42 15.08 -1.15 -11.44
N GLY A 43 15.24 -2.42 -11.07
CA GLY A 43 14.18 -3.42 -11.19
C GLY A 43 13.03 -3.21 -10.19
N CYS A 44 13.29 -2.55 -9.07
CA CYS A 44 12.28 -2.13 -8.10
C CYS A 44 11.40 -0.99 -8.64
N GLU A 45 11.98 -0.07 -9.42
CA GLU A 45 11.26 1.12 -9.92
C GLU A 45 10.69 0.95 -11.33
N HIS A 46 11.38 0.22 -12.21
CA HIS A 46 11.04 0.10 -13.62
C HIS A 46 10.57 -1.31 -14.00
N SER A 47 9.99 -1.46 -15.19
CA SER A 47 9.89 -2.77 -15.81
C SER A 47 11.30 -3.35 -16.02
N PHE A 48 11.43 -4.68 -16.01
CA PHE A 48 12.76 -5.27 -16.16
C PHE A 48 13.44 -4.94 -17.50
N ALA A 49 12.66 -4.74 -18.57
CA ALA A 49 13.16 -4.24 -19.83
C ALA A 49 13.65 -2.79 -19.70
N ARG A 50 12.86 -1.89 -19.13
CA ARG A 50 13.29 -0.50 -18.94
C ARG A 50 14.51 -0.39 -18.00
N ALA A 51 14.61 -1.28 -17.02
CA ALA A 51 15.79 -1.34 -16.15
C ALA A 51 17.07 -1.71 -16.90
N THR A 52 17.00 -2.53 -17.97
CA THR A 52 18.18 -2.82 -18.81
C THR A 52 18.65 -1.58 -19.57
N GLU A 53 17.71 -0.78 -20.07
CA GLU A 53 18.02 0.50 -20.74
C GLU A 53 18.68 1.47 -19.76
N SER A 54 18.16 1.56 -18.53
CA SER A 54 18.77 2.41 -17.49
C SER A 54 20.19 1.96 -17.11
N VAL A 55 20.45 0.66 -17.06
CA VAL A 55 21.81 0.14 -16.82
C VAL A 55 22.75 0.51 -17.98
N LEU A 56 22.30 0.39 -19.22
CA LEU A 56 23.10 0.79 -20.39
C LEU A 56 23.40 2.28 -20.36
N GLU A 57 22.39 3.10 -20.13
CA GLU A 57 22.52 4.57 -20.11
C GLU A 57 23.48 5.07 -19.01
N HIS A 58 23.32 4.56 -17.78
CA HIS A 58 24.08 5.08 -16.65
C HIS A 58 25.43 4.40 -16.42
N TYR A 59 25.61 3.17 -16.90
CA TYR A 59 26.81 2.36 -16.61
C TYR A 59 27.53 1.87 -17.86
N GLY A 60 26.98 2.09 -19.06
CA GLY A 60 27.65 1.81 -20.34
C GLY A 60 27.85 0.34 -20.66
N PHE A 61 27.05 -0.57 -20.09
CA PHE A 61 27.11 -2.00 -20.46
C PHE A 61 25.73 -2.62 -20.57
N GLU A 62 25.62 -3.60 -21.45
CA GLU A 62 24.40 -4.35 -21.68
C GLU A 62 24.19 -5.45 -20.64
N ILE A 63 22.92 -5.63 -20.22
CA ILE A 63 22.49 -6.71 -19.36
C ILE A 63 21.08 -7.17 -19.77
N GLY A 64 20.83 -8.48 -19.75
CA GLY A 64 19.51 -9.00 -20.10
C GLY A 64 18.46 -8.77 -19.01
N ALA A 65 17.21 -8.54 -19.41
CA ALA A 65 16.07 -8.35 -18.50
C ALA A 65 15.87 -9.53 -17.51
N SER A 66 16.22 -10.75 -17.92
CA SER A 66 16.18 -11.94 -17.05
C SER A 66 17.18 -11.84 -15.89
N ALA A 67 18.35 -11.25 -16.11
CA ALA A 67 19.36 -11.06 -15.08
C ALA A 67 18.94 -9.97 -14.09
N VAL A 68 18.36 -8.85 -14.58
CA VAL A 68 17.75 -7.81 -13.72
C VAL A 68 16.64 -8.40 -12.89
N ARG A 69 15.72 -9.14 -13.53
CA ARG A 69 14.60 -9.81 -12.82
C ARG A 69 15.10 -10.76 -11.75
N ALA A 70 16.09 -11.59 -12.03
CA ALA A 70 16.61 -12.57 -11.08
C ALA A 70 17.23 -11.88 -9.85
N ALA A 71 18.06 -10.84 -10.06
CA ALA A 71 18.63 -10.06 -8.96
C ALA A 71 17.54 -9.36 -8.13
N THR A 72 16.59 -8.70 -8.81
CA THR A 72 15.52 -7.98 -8.14
C THR A 72 14.66 -8.91 -7.28
N LEU A 73 14.23 -10.06 -7.80
CA LEU A 73 13.38 -11.00 -7.06
C LEU A 73 14.13 -11.67 -5.90
N GLU A 74 15.43 -11.95 -6.05
CA GLU A 74 16.25 -12.49 -4.96
C GLU A 74 16.27 -11.53 -3.77
N HIS A 75 16.53 -10.24 -4.02
CA HIS A 75 16.55 -9.24 -2.94
C HIS A 75 15.13 -8.88 -2.47
N ALA A 76 14.12 -8.96 -3.32
CA ALA A 76 12.73 -8.78 -2.94
C ALA A 76 12.26 -9.90 -1.99
N GLN A 77 12.71 -11.13 -2.20
CA GLN A 77 12.46 -12.23 -1.26
C GLN A 77 13.13 -11.99 0.10
N ARG A 78 14.37 -11.46 0.11
CA ARG A 78 15.05 -11.07 1.36
C ARG A 78 14.30 -9.97 2.09
N ALA A 79 13.85 -8.93 1.35
CA ALA A 79 13.03 -7.85 1.91
C ALA A 79 11.75 -8.38 2.54
N ARG A 80 11.06 -9.32 1.85
CA ARG A 80 9.87 -9.97 2.39
C ARG A 80 10.18 -10.73 3.67
N ALA A 81 11.22 -11.53 3.70
CA ALA A 81 11.62 -12.30 4.88
C ALA A 81 11.91 -11.37 6.08
N GLN A 82 12.68 -10.30 5.87
CA GLN A 82 13.00 -9.31 6.89
C GLN A 82 11.73 -8.64 7.46
N LEU A 83 10.81 -8.23 6.60
CA LEU A 83 9.55 -7.61 7.05
C LEU A 83 8.64 -8.63 7.75
N GLN A 84 8.61 -9.90 7.30
CA GLN A 84 7.85 -10.94 7.97
C GLN A 84 8.38 -11.22 9.38
N GLU A 85 9.71 -11.22 9.58
CA GLU A 85 10.30 -11.33 10.92
C GLU A 85 9.88 -10.16 11.83
N GLN A 86 9.84 -8.93 11.28
CA GLN A 86 9.35 -7.77 12.02
C GLN A 86 7.86 -7.94 12.38
N TYR A 87 7.02 -8.35 11.44
CA TYR A 87 5.59 -8.56 11.66
C TYR A 87 5.29 -9.74 12.60
N ALA A 88 6.18 -10.72 12.72
CA ALA A 88 6.04 -11.80 13.68
C ALA A 88 6.24 -11.35 15.14
N GLN A 89 6.87 -10.19 15.37
CA GLN A 89 7.03 -9.62 16.71
C GLN A 89 5.67 -9.12 17.24
N PRO A 90 5.41 -9.25 18.54
CA PRO A 90 4.17 -8.74 19.12
C PRO A 90 4.14 -7.20 19.07
N PHE A 91 3.26 -6.63 18.25
CA PHE A 91 3.11 -5.16 18.17
C PHE A 91 2.35 -4.57 19.35
N ARG A 92 1.60 -5.39 20.10
CA ARG A 92 0.78 -4.95 21.24
C ARG A 92 1.58 -4.62 22.51
N VAL A 93 2.86 -4.94 22.52
CA VAL A 93 3.77 -4.48 23.58
C VAL A 93 4.17 -3.04 23.24
N LEU A 94 3.36 -2.10 23.70
CA LEU A 94 3.52 -0.68 23.42
C LEU A 94 4.48 0.00 24.41
N PRO A 95 5.26 1.00 23.95
CA PRO A 95 6.01 1.86 24.86
C PRO A 95 5.07 2.67 25.75
N ALA A 96 5.49 2.97 26.97
CA ALA A 96 4.72 3.76 27.94
C ALA A 96 4.37 5.16 27.38
N VAL A 97 5.31 5.77 26.64
CA VAL A 97 5.14 7.08 26.00
C VAL A 97 5.27 6.90 24.50
N GLY A 98 4.39 7.53 23.75
CA GLY A 98 4.40 7.58 22.29
C GLY A 98 4.08 8.97 21.77
N ALA A 99 3.89 9.11 20.46
CA ALA A 99 3.32 10.32 19.87
C ALA A 99 1.92 10.57 20.44
N GLU A 100 1.55 11.81 20.68
CA GLU A 100 0.23 12.14 21.21
C GLU A 100 -0.88 11.69 20.27
N GLN A 101 -0.68 11.92 18.96
CA GLN A 101 -1.63 11.56 17.92
C GLN A 101 -0.93 10.83 16.79
N VAL A 102 -1.46 9.67 16.40
CA VAL A 102 -1.03 8.91 15.21
C VAL A 102 -2.20 8.86 14.23
N ILE A 103 -1.91 9.20 12.97
CA ILE A 103 -2.83 9.05 11.85
C ILE A 103 -2.58 7.65 11.26
N ALA A 104 -3.64 6.89 11.05
CA ALA A 104 -3.58 5.53 10.55
C ALA A 104 -4.59 5.34 9.42
N GLU A 105 -4.14 4.90 8.26
CA GLU A 105 -4.97 4.73 7.07
C GLU A 105 -4.78 3.33 6.49
N ALA A 106 -5.84 2.78 5.90
CA ALA A 106 -5.81 1.48 5.23
C ALA A 106 -6.76 1.50 4.03
N ASP A 107 -6.34 0.82 2.96
CA ASP A 107 -7.15 0.68 1.74
C ASP A 107 -6.67 -0.53 0.93
N GLY A 108 -7.52 -1.01 0.01
CA GLY A 108 -7.26 -2.10 -0.91
C GLY A 108 -7.04 -1.64 -2.34
N THR A 109 -6.20 -2.34 -3.09
CA THR A 109 -6.05 -2.11 -4.53
C THR A 109 -5.97 -3.42 -5.29
N MET A 110 -6.68 -3.50 -6.42
CA MET A 110 -6.66 -4.69 -7.27
C MET A 110 -5.38 -4.76 -8.09
N ILE A 111 -4.67 -5.88 -8.01
CA ILE A 111 -3.47 -6.20 -8.79
C ILE A 111 -3.78 -7.32 -9.75
N CYS A 112 -3.42 -7.12 -11.03
CA CYS A 112 -3.57 -8.14 -12.06
C CYS A 112 -2.55 -9.26 -11.85
N THR A 113 -3.03 -10.48 -11.61
CA THR A 113 -2.21 -11.67 -11.40
C THR A 113 -2.47 -12.72 -12.46
N VAL A 114 -1.55 -13.67 -12.58
CA VAL A 114 -1.65 -14.87 -13.41
C VAL A 114 -1.22 -16.09 -12.62
N SER A 115 -1.86 -17.22 -12.86
CA SER A 115 -1.51 -18.48 -12.22
C SER A 115 -0.17 -19.02 -12.76
N PRO A 116 0.65 -19.68 -11.93
CA PRO A 116 1.79 -20.45 -12.40
C PRO A 116 1.30 -21.64 -13.24
N GLY A 117 1.82 -21.83 -14.42
CA GLY A 117 1.43 -22.96 -15.30
C GLY A 117 1.67 -22.65 -16.76
N GLN A 118 1.34 -23.55 -17.61
CA GLN A 118 1.54 -23.71 -19.07
C GLN A 118 2.42 -22.65 -19.76
N ARG A 119 3.55 -23.12 -20.34
CA ARG A 119 4.48 -22.28 -21.12
C ARG A 119 3.89 -21.78 -22.45
N LYS A 120 2.78 -22.38 -22.92
CA LYS A 120 2.13 -22.03 -24.20
C LYS A 120 0.67 -21.63 -23.95
N GLY A 121 0.26 -20.49 -24.50
CA GLY A 121 -1.11 -19.97 -24.44
C GLY A 121 -1.28 -18.71 -23.57
N LYS A 122 -2.43 -18.04 -23.71
CA LYS A 122 -2.81 -16.90 -22.86
C LYS A 122 -3.13 -17.42 -21.46
N ARG A 123 -2.37 -16.98 -20.47
CA ARG A 123 -2.69 -17.24 -19.07
C ARG A 123 -3.93 -16.45 -18.68
N PRO A 124 -4.92 -17.06 -18.00
CA PRO A 124 -6.04 -16.31 -17.46
C PRO A 124 -5.53 -15.27 -16.48
N ARG A 125 -6.09 -14.06 -16.59
CA ARG A 125 -5.81 -12.95 -15.69
C ARG A 125 -6.82 -12.97 -14.57
N GLU A 126 -6.35 -12.81 -13.35
CA GLU A 126 -7.15 -12.69 -12.14
C GLU A 126 -6.81 -11.36 -11.47
N TRP A 127 -7.81 -10.71 -10.91
CA TRP A 127 -7.60 -9.52 -10.12
C TRP A 127 -7.66 -9.90 -8.64
N LYS A 128 -6.58 -9.65 -7.92
CA LYS A 128 -6.48 -9.94 -6.48
C LYS A 128 -6.22 -8.67 -5.71
N GLU A 129 -6.97 -8.52 -4.62
CA GLU A 129 -6.80 -7.37 -3.74
C GLU A 129 -5.49 -7.48 -2.97
N MET A 130 -4.68 -6.43 -3.08
CA MET A 130 -3.55 -6.17 -2.19
C MET A 130 -3.92 -5.02 -1.27
N ARG A 131 -3.85 -5.26 0.02
CA ARG A 131 -4.14 -4.24 1.03
C ARG A 131 -2.86 -3.52 1.43
N LEU A 132 -2.97 -2.21 1.55
CA LEU A 132 -1.93 -1.32 2.03
C LEU A 132 -2.40 -0.69 3.34
N VAL A 133 -1.48 -0.55 4.27
CA VAL A 133 -1.67 0.21 5.50
C VAL A 133 -0.61 1.28 5.59
N ALA A 134 -0.95 2.39 6.21
CA ALA A 134 -0.05 3.50 6.45
C ALA A 134 -0.26 4.04 7.86
N ALA A 135 0.82 4.51 8.48
CA ALA A 135 0.77 5.19 9.77
C ALA A 135 1.80 6.30 9.85
N GLN A 136 1.45 7.40 10.52
CA GLN A 136 2.30 8.58 10.68
C GLN A 136 1.94 9.30 11.98
N ALA A 137 2.92 9.71 12.78
CA ALA A 137 2.65 10.66 13.86
C ALA A 137 2.22 12.01 13.26
N GLN A 138 1.27 12.70 13.91
CA GLN A 138 0.74 13.97 13.39
C GLN A 138 1.84 15.01 13.12
N ASP A 139 2.84 15.06 13.98
CA ASP A 139 3.95 16.03 13.87
C ASP A 139 5.14 15.52 13.04
N SER A 140 5.00 14.42 12.34
CA SER A 140 6.06 13.79 11.55
C SER A 140 5.76 13.87 10.06
N ALA A 141 6.80 14.06 9.24
CA ALA A 141 6.73 13.91 7.79
C ALA A 141 7.02 12.46 7.33
N THR A 142 7.27 11.54 8.27
CA THR A 142 7.65 10.15 7.94
C THR A 142 6.44 9.23 8.06
N THR A 143 6.00 8.71 6.92
CA THR A 143 4.98 7.66 6.85
C THR A 143 5.62 6.28 6.86
N VAL A 144 5.02 5.35 7.60
CA VAL A 144 5.40 3.93 7.62
C VAL A 144 4.31 3.12 6.92
N TYR A 145 4.70 2.28 5.98
CA TYR A 145 3.80 1.48 5.15
C TYR A 145 3.95 -0.01 5.41
N GLY A 146 2.86 -0.75 5.23
CA GLY A 146 2.84 -2.21 5.17
C GLY A 146 1.88 -2.69 4.09
N ALA A 147 2.23 -3.76 3.36
CA ALA A 147 1.39 -4.29 2.29
C ALA A 147 1.21 -5.81 2.40
N THR A 148 0.08 -6.34 1.92
CA THR A 148 -0.18 -7.78 1.92
C THR A 148 -1.27 -8.20 0.94
N PHE A 149 -1.13 -9.40 0.38
CA PHE A 149 -2.22 -10.20 -0.22
C PHE A 149 -2.91 -11.13 0.79
N GLY A 150 -2.47 -11.11 2.05
CA GLY A 150 -2.98 -11.98 3.10
C GLY A 150 -4.39 -11.63 3.56
N SER A 151 -4.79 -12.22 4.66
CA SER A 151 -6.10 -12.01 5.27
C SER A 151 -6.29 -10.58 5.82
N VAL A 152 -7.51 -10.26 6.20
CA VAL A 152 -7.83 -9.03 6.94
C VAL A 152 -7.04 -8.95 8.25
N ALA A 153 -6.90 -10.08 8.95
CA ALA A 153 -6.10 -10.16 10.18
C ALA A 153 -4.61 -9.88 9.93
N ASP A 154 -4.05 -10.38 8.82
CA ASP A 154 -2.68 -10.06 8.40
C ASP A 154 -2.51 -8.56 8.13
N THR A 155 -3.53 -7.93 7.59
CA THR A 155 -3.55 -6.47 7.35
C THR A 155 -3.53 -5.73 8.67
N GLY A 156 -4.38 -6.11 9.63
CA GLY A 156 -4.40 -5.54 10.98
C GLY A 156 -3.07 -5.68 11.71
N GLN A 157 -2.43 -6.85 11.60
CA GLN A 157 -1.10 -7.07 12.18
C GLN A 157 -0.07 -6.08 11.62
N ARG A 158 -0.03 -5.90 10.29
CA ARG A 158 0.87 -4.92 9.66
C ARG A 158 0.53 -3.49 10.08
N TRP A 159 -0.75 -3.19 10.19
CA TRP A 159 -1.20 -1.87 10.60
C TRP A 159 -0.74 -1.53 12.03
N GLY A 160 -0.88 -2.46 12.96
CA GLY A 160 -0.36 -2.31 14.31
C GLY A 160 1.17 -2.10 14.35
N HIS A 161 1.93 -2.86 13.56
CA HIS A 161 3.39 -2.68 13.45
C HIS A 161 3.77 -1.33 12.87
N CYS A 162 3.12 -0.91 11.78
CA CYS A 162 3.36 0.40 11.16
C CYS A 162 3.05 1.53 12.13
N SER A 163 1.94 1.45 12.85
CA SER A 163 1.54 2.44 13.84
C SER A 163 2.52 2.51 15.01
N ARG A 164 3.00 1.36 15.50
CA ARG A 164 4.04 1.33 16.52
C ARG A 164 5.36 1.97 16.04
N GLN A 165 5.78 1.69 14.81
CA GLN A 165 6.96 2.33 14.23
C GLN A 165 6.75 3.84 14.01
N ALA A 166 5.51 4.27 13.77
CA ALA A 166 5.13 5.67 13.65
C ALA A 166 5.00 6.39 15.02
N GLY A 167 5.21 5.67 16.12
CA GLY A 167 5.19 6.26 17.47
C GLY A 167 3.95 5.93 18.31
N TRP A 168 3.15 4.93 17.94
CA TRP A 168 2.03 4.48 18.78
C TRP A 168 2.52 3.92 20.12
N GLY A 169 2.07 4.51 21.20
CA GLY A 169 2.33 4.13 22.60
C GLY A 169 1.04 4.03 23.43
N LEU A 170 1.19 3.69 24.72
CA LEU A 170 0.05 3.50 25.62
C LEU A 170 -0.80 4.77 25.79
N THR A 171 -0.19 5.96 25.69
CA THR A 171 -0.86 7.25 25.85
C THR A 171 -1.31 7.87 24.51
N SER A 172 -1.00 7.25 23.39
CA SER A 172 -1.34 7.78 22.06
C SER A 172 -2.83 7.68 21.76
N ARG A 173 -3.32 8.63 20.97
CA ARG A 173 -4.62 8.57 20.28
C ARG A 173 -4.41 8.21 18.84
N ILE A 174 -5.30 7.38 18.29
CA ILE A 174 -5.27 6.97 16.89
C ILE A 174 -6.43 7.61 16.14
N HIS A 175 -6.10 8.33 15.07
CA HIS A 175 -7.07 8.83 14.11
C HIS A 175 -7.02 7.95 12.87
N ALA A 176 -7.95 7.00 12.77
CA ALA A 176 -8.05 6.11 11.62
C ALA A 176 -8.96 6.72 10.55
N VAL A 177 -8.52 6.71 9.28
CA VAL A 177 -9.31 7.21 8.13
C VAL A 177 -9.33 6.15 7.03
N GLY A 178 -10.49 5.96 6.40
CA GLY A 178 -10.66 5.03 5.28
C GLY A 178 -12.00 5.22 4.57
N ASP A 179 -12.23 4.45 3.51
CA ASP A 179 -13.43 4.49 2.68
C ASP A 179 -14.73 3.99 3.37
N GLY A 180 -14.61 3.56 4.61
CA GLY A 180 -15.74 3.00 5.38
C GLY A 180 -16.02 1.53 5.09
N ALA A 181 -15.14 0.81 4.41
CA ALA A 181 -15.26 -0.64 4.28
C ALA A 181 -15.29 -1.31 5.65
N GLU A 182 -16.16 -2.31 5.81
CA GLU A 182 -16.40 -2.98 7.08
C GLU A 182 -15.12 -3.56 7.69
N TRP A 183 -14.25 -4.14 6.86
CA TRP A 183 -12.99 -4.73 7.32
C TRP A 183 -12.03 -3.68 7.90
N ILE A 184 -12.04 -2.42 7.42
CA ILE A 184 -11.19 -1.34 7.95
C ILE A 184 -11.69 -0.93 9.34
N GLN A 185 -13.01 -0.77 9.49
CA GLN A 185 -13.62 -0.43 10.78
C GLN A 185 -13.37 -1.54 11.81
N LEU A 186 -13.54 -2.82 11.40
CA LEU A 186 -13.28 -3.98 12.25
C LEU A 186 -11.82 -3.98 12.71
N GLN A 187 -10.87 -3.86 11.78
CA GLN A 187 -9.45 -3.84 12.12
C GLN A 187 -9.04 -2.63 12.96
N THR A 188 -9.68 -1.47 12.76
CA THR A 188 -9.47 -0.31 13.63
C THR A 188 -9.79 -0.66 15.09
N ARG A 189 -10.91 -1.34 15.34
CA ARG A 189 -11.32 -1.75 16.70
C ARG A 189 -10.43 -2.85 17.27
N GLU A 190 -10.10 -3.86 16.46
CA GLU A 190 -9.29 -5.01 16.89
C GLU A 190 -7.84 -4.63 17.18
N VAL A 191 -7.24 -3.77 16.37
CA VAL A 191 -5.83 -3.38 16.50
C VAL A 191 -5.63 -2.35 17.60
N PHE A 192 -6.44 -1.28 17.59
CA PHE A 192 -6.21 -0.08 18.41
C PHE A 192 -7.16 0.04 19.60
N GLY A 193 -8.26 -0.70 19.61
CA GLY A 193 -9.24 -0.66 20.70
C GLY A 193 -9.78 0.74 20.99
N ALA A 194 -9.85 1.08 22.26
CA ALA A 194 -10.38 2.37 22.73
C ALA A 194 -9.49 3.59 22.40
N GLN A 195 -8.26 3.38 21.97
CA GLN A 195 -7.35 4.47 21.56
C GLN A 195 -7.73 5.06 20.19
N ALA A 196 -8.53 4.33 19.38
CA ALA A 196 -8.86 4.74 18.03
C ALA A 196 -10.21 5.44 17.92
N THR A 197 -10.25 6.40 17.01
CA THR A 197 -11.49 6.95 16.43
C THR A 197 -11.40 6.77 14.93
N PHE A 198 -12.42 6.13 14.33
CA PHE A 198 -12.49 5.94 12.89
C PHE A 198 -13.31 7.06 12.24
N LEU A 199 -12.83 7.59 11.12
CA LEU A 199 -13.49 8.58 10.29
C LEU A 199 -13.60 8.05 8.86
N CYS A 200 -14.80 8.09 8.28
CA CYS A 200 -14.98 7.85 6.85
C CYS A 200 -14.32 8.98 6.05
N ASP A 201 -13.61 8.61 4.99
CA ASP A 201 -13.00 9.57 4.08
C ASP A 201 -14.04 10.53 3.50
N PHE A 202 -13.83 11.82 3.72
CA PHE A 202 -14.70 12.89 3.26
C PHE A 202 -14.82 12.95 1.73
N PHE A 203 -13.73 12.64 1.02
CA PHE A 203 -13.74 12.69 -0.43
C PHE A 203 -14.50 11.50 -1.00
N HIS A 204 -14.36 10.32 -0.41
CA HIS A 204 -15.15 9.15 -0.77
C HIS A 204 -16.65 9.36 -0.49
N VAL A 205 -17.01 9.92 0.67
CA VAL A 205 -18.40 10.37 0.93
C VAL A 205 -18.87 11.37 -0.11
N SER A 206 -17.99 12.30 -0.53
CA SER A 206 -18.33 13.31 -1.53
C SER A 206 -18.54 12.74 -2.93
N GLU A 207 -18.00 11.57 -3.25
CA GLU A 207 -18.28 10.83 -4.50
C GLU A 207 -19.71 10.33 -4.51
N TYR A 208 -20.20 9.73 -3.42
CA TYR A 208 -21.61 9.33 -3.26
C TYR A 208 -22.55 10.54 -3.43
N LEU A 209 -22.22 11.66 -2.80
CA LEU A 209 -22.99 12.89 -2.94
C LEU A 209 -22.95 13.43 -4.38
N GLY A 210 -21.82 13.27 -5.08
CA GLY A 210 -21.66 13.65 -6.47
C GLY A 210 -22.53 12.83 -7.41
N ALA A 211 -22.58 11.51 -7.21
CA ALA A 211 -23.44 10.61 -7.97
C ALA A 211 -24.93 10.91 -7.72
N ALA A 212 -25.33 11.12 -6.47
CA ALA A 212 -26.72 11.45 -6.10
C ALA A 212 -27.17 12.84 -6.59
N ALA A 213 -26.24 13.78 -6.76
CA ALA A 213 -26.56 15.18 -7.07
C ALA A 213 -27.33 15.36 -8.40
N GLN A 214 -27.08 14.49 -9.39
CA GLN A 214 -27.77 14.53 -10.68
C GLN A 214 -29.28 14.21 -10.54
N THR A 215 -29.62 13.31 -9.63
CA THR A 215 -31.02 12.96 -9.32
C THR A 215 -31.63 13.99 -8.37
N CYS A 216 -30.91 14.37 -7.30
CA CYS A 216 -31.46 15.29 -6.29
C CYS A 216 -31.67 16.71 -6.83
N ARG A 217 -30.81 17.22 -7.72
CA ARG A 217 -30.93 18.57 -8.28
C ARG A 217 -30.33 18.68 -9.68
N PRO A 218 -30.99 18.14 -10.70
CA PRO A 218 -30.46 18.10 -12.08
C PRO A 218 -30.04 19.46 -12.63
N ALA A 219 -30.75 20.52 -12.27
CA ALA A 219 -30.45 21.88 -12.75
C ALA A 219 -29.16 22.49 -12.13
N GLN A 220 -28.77 22.05 -10.94
CA GLN A 220 -27.63 22.63 -10.20
C GLN A 220 -26.93 21.55 -9.33
N PRO A 221 -26.43 20.45 -9.91
CA PRO A 221 -25.90 19.31 -9.16
C PRO A 221 -24.66 19.69 -8.32
N ASP A 222 -23.76 20.47 -8.86
CA ASP A 222 -22.55 20.92 -8.14
C ASP A 222 -22.87 21.82 -6.95
N GLN A 223 -23.87 22.69 -7.06
CA GLN A 223 -24.31 23.55 -5.96
C GLN A 223 -24.93 22.71 -4.85
N TRP A 224 -25.76 21.73 -5.19
CA TRP A 224 -26.34 20.81 -4.22
C TRP A 224 -25.26 20.02 -3.50
N ARG A 225 -24.32 19.40 -4.22
CA ARG A 225 -23.17 18.67 -3.65
C ARG A 225 -22.38 19.51 -2.68
N ARG A 226 -21.98 20.74 -3.08
CA ARG A 226 -21.25 21.66 -2.20
C ARG A 226 -22.01 22.03 -0.95
N THR A 227 -23.34 22.14 -1.04
CA THR A 227 -24.19 22.40 0.11
C THR A 227 -24.17 21.23 1.09
N GLN A 228 -24.26 19.97 0.60
CA GLN A 228 -24.19 18.80 1.46
C GLN A 228 -22.80 18.64 2.07
N GLN A 229 -21.72 18.84 1.32
CA GLN A 229 -20.36 18.85 1.84
C GLN A 229 -20.16 19.86 2.98
N LYS A 230 -20.75 21.05 2.84
CA LYS A 230 -20.72 22.08 3.90
C LYS A 230 -21.49 21.63 5.15
N ARG A 231 -22.62 20.95 4.97
CA ARG A 231 -23.42 20.38 6.07
C ARG A 231 -22.61 19.32 6.82
N LEU A 232 -21.94 18.39 6.11
CA LEU A 232 -21.08 17.38 6.73
C LEU A 232 -19.95 17.99 7.55
N ARG A 233 -19.23 18.96 7.02
CA ARG A 233 -18.15 19.66 7.75
C ARG A 233 -18.62 20.40 8.99
N ARG A 234 -19.92 20.70 9.08
CA ARG A 234 -20.57 21.35 10.24
C ARG A 234 -21.26 20.38 11.19
N GLY A 235 -21.16 19.08 10.93
CA GLY A 235 -21.80 18.04 11.74
C GLY A 235 -23.29 17.87 11.50
N ALA A 236 -23.86 18.50 10.48
CA ALA A 236 -25.27 18.40 10.16
C ALA A 236 -25.55 17.18 9.27
N VAL A 237 -25.04 16.00 9.64
CA VAL A 237 -25.18 14.74 8.88
C VAL A 237 -26.61 14.37 8.66
N GLN A 238 -27.47 14.51 9.67
CA GLN A 238 -28.90 14.19 9.57
C GLN A 238 -29.59 14.98 8.46
N LYS A 239 -29.26 16.28 8.29
CA LYS A 239 -29.80 17.11 7.19
C LYS A 239 -29.32 16.67 5.80
N VAL A 240 -28.20 15.95 5.71
CA VAL A 240 -27.73 15.38 4.46
C VAL A 240 -28.51 14.11 4.14
N ILE A 241 -28.76 13.27 5.14
CA ILE A 241 -29.56 12.04 5.00
C ILE A 241 -31.00 12.38 4.61
N GLU A 242 -31.63 13.35 5.27
CA GLU A 242 -32.95 13.86 4.92
C GLU A 242 -33.00 14.36 3.46
N ALA A 243 -32.02 15.16 3.04
CA ALA A 243 -31.95 15.68 1.68
C ALA A 243 -31.74 14.59 0.61
N LEU A 244 -31.21 13.41 0.98
CA LEU A 244 -31.18 12.24 0.11
C LEU A 244 -32.49 11.47 0.15
N ALA A 245 -33.12 11.33 1.34
CA ALA A 245 -34.36 10.61 1.54
C ALA A 245 -35.52 11.18 0.68
N ASP A 246 -35.54 12.49 0.48
CA ASP A 246 -36.53 13.19 -0.35
C ASP A 246 -36.48 12.79 -1.84
N HIS A 247 -35.42 12.09 -2.28
CA HIS A 247 -35.14 11.78 -3.68
C HIS A 247 -34.79 10.30 -3.93
N LEU A 248 -35.13 9.40 -3.00
CA LEU A 248 -34.85 7.97 -3.14
C LEU A 248 -35.48 7.40 -4.40
N GLU A 249 -34.70 6.65 -5.16
CA GLU A 249 -35.21 5.95 -6.34
C GLU A 249 -36.21 4.86 -5.95
N PRO A 250 -37.17 4.52 -6.83
CA PRO A 250 -38.16 3.46 -6.61
C PRO A 250 -37.52 2.12 -6.25
N VAL A 251 -38.19 1.33 -5.42
CA VAL A 251 -37.72 0.03 -4.89
C VAL A 251 -37.27 -0.95 -5.98
N GLY A 252 -37.80 -0.87 -7.18
CA GLY A 252 -37.45 -1.74 -8.30
C GLY A 252 -36.26 -1.28 -9.13
N THR A 253 -35.66 -0.12 -8.83
CA THR A 253 -34.51 0.41 -9.56
C THR A 253 -33.27 -0.44 -9.24
N SER A 254 -32.47 -0.78 -10.27
CA SER A 254 -31.21 -1.53 -10.09
C SER A 254 -30.24 -0.77 -9.16
N GLU A 255 -29.30 -1.46 -8.52
CA GLU A 255 -28.33 -0.78 -7.64
C GLU A 255 -27.42 0.19 -8.42
N GLU A 256 -27.07 -0.15 -9.66
CA GLU A 256 -26.23 0.70 -10.53
C GLU A 256 -26.93 2.01 -10.93
N ASP A 257 -28.26 2.00 -10.98
CA ASP A 257 -29.11 3.14 -11.39
C ASP A 257 -29.70 3.89 -10.17
N ALA A 258 -29.32 3.53 -8.95
CA ALA A 258 -29.88 4.10 -7.71
C ALA A 258 -28.84 4.81 -6.83
N PRO A 259 -28.13 5.85 -7.33
CA PRO A 259 -27.06 6.53 -6.61
C PRO A 259 -27.53 7.27 -5.33
N VAL A 260 -28.79 7.72 -5.28
CA VAL A 260 -29.33 8.39 -4.08
C VAL A 260 -29.55 7.37 -2.97
N ARG A 261 -30.16 6.24 -3.29
CA ARG A 261 -30.38 5.14 -2.34
C ARG A 261 -29.06 4.60 -1.81
N ASP A 262 -28.04 4.48 -2.69
CA ASP A 262 -26.70 4.02 -2.28
C ASP A 262 -26.01 5.02 -1.35
N GLY A 263 -26.01 6.30 -1.68
CA GLY A 263 -25.48 7.36 -0.83
C GLY A 263 -26.21 7.47 0.52
N HIS A 264 -27.55 7.36 0.50
CA HIS A 264 -28.36 7.35 1.73
C HIS A 264 -27.99 6.16 2.63
N ARG A 265 -27.96 4.94 2.09
CA ARG A 265 -27.57 3.71 2.78
C ARG A 265 -26.16 3.81 3.35
N TYR A 266 -25.21 4.31 2.55
CA TYR A 266 -23.83 4.49 2.97
C TYR A 266 -23.71 5.39 4.22
N LEU A 267 -24.34 6.57 4.20
CA LEU A 267 -24.30 7.53 5.32
C LEU A 267 -25.03 7.01 6.55
N THR A 268 -26.22 6.43 6.37
CA THR A 268 -27.04 5.91 7.46
C THR A 268 -26.32 4.81 8.24
N ASN A 269 -25.62 3.92 7.53
CA ASN A 269 -24.90 2.80 8.16
C ASN A 269 -23.58 3.23 8.83
N ARG A 270 -23.13 4.50 8.68
CA ARG A 270 -21.84 4.99 9.16
C ARG A 270 -21.91 6.27 9.96
N LEU A 271 -23.07 6.57 10.57
CA LEU A 271 -23.32 7.80 11.33
C LEU A 271 -22.21 8.11 12.36
N GLU A 272 -21.76 7.10 13.07
CA GLU A 272 -20.73 7.24 14.10
C GLU A 272 -19.32 7.54 13.53
N CYS A 273 -19.16 7.39 12.22
CA CYS A 273 -17.88 7.56 11.52
C CYS A 273 -17.81 8.85 10.68
N LEU A 274 -18.69 9.83 10.95
CA LEU A 274 -18.83 11.06 10.14
C LEU A 274 -18.58 12.35 10.95
N ASP A 275 -17.85 12.26 12.06
CA ASP A 275 -17.55 13.43 12.90
C ASP A 275 -16.41 14.28 12.34
N TYR A 276 -16.65 14.90 11.19
CA TYR A 276 -15.70 15.83 10.55
C TYR A 276 -15.40 17.07 11.38
N PRO A 277 -16.38 17.69 12.11
CA PRO A 277 -16.11 18.85 12.98
C PRO A 277 -15.04 18.57 14.01
N ARG A 278 -15.07 17.39 14.64
CA ARG A 278 -14.05 16.99 15.62
C ARG A 278 -12.67 16.91 14.96
N ALA A 279 -12.56 16.22 13.82
CA ALA A 279 -11.30 16.10 13.11
C ALA A 279 -10.74 17.47 12.72
N LEU A 280 -11.55 18.32 12.12
CA LEU A 280 -11.16 19.68 11.72
C LEU A 280 -10.72 20.54 12.91
N LYS A 281 -11.43 20.47 14.05
CA LYS A 281 -11.06 21.20 15.28
C LYS A 281 -9.71 20.77 15.85
N LEU A 282 -9.35 19.49 15.68
CA LEU A 282 -8.09 18.91 16.13
C LEU A 282 -6.95 19.03 15.09
N GLY A 283 -7.21 19.65 13.93
CA GLY A 283 -6.23 19.73 12.83
C GLY A 283 -5.90 18.38 12.21
N LEU A 284 -6.81 17.40 12.32
CA LEU A 284 -6.65 16.06 11.79
C LEU A 284 -7.16 15.96 10.34
N PRO A 285 -6.59 15.08 9.50
CA PRO A 285 -7.06 14.88 8.14
C PRO A 285 -8.50 14.34 8.13
N ILE A 286 -9.30 14.80 7.17
CA ILE A 286 -10.65 14.28 6.92
C ILE A 286 -10.71 13.39 5.68
N GLY A 287 -9.60 13.22 4.99
CA GLY A 287 -9.44 12.35 3.81
C GLY A 287 -8.24 11.45 3.97
N SER A 288 -8.23 10.35 3.23
CA SER A 288 -7.23 9.28 3.26
C SER A 288 -6.05 9.52 2.30
N GLY A 289 -5.58 10.77 2.20
CA GLY A 289 -4.54 11.17 1.24
C GLY A 289 -3.20 10.47 1.42
N MET A 290 -2.86 10.04 2.64
CA MET A 290 -1.64 9.30 2.95
C MET A 290 -1.66 7.91 2.28
N ILE A 291 -2.77 7.18 2.39
CA ILE A 291 -2.89 5.84 1.78
C ILE A 291 -3.04 5.93 0.26
N GLU A 292 -3.72 6.95 -0.27
CA GLU A 292 -3.79 7.20 -1.71
C GLU A 292 -2.41 7.45 -2.31
N SER A 293 -1.61 8.31 -1.65
CA SER A 293 -0.21 8.53 -2.01
C SER A 293 0.59 7.23 -1.93
N GLY A 294 0.40 6.44 -0.87
CA GLY A 294 1.00 5.12 -0.71
C GLY A 294 0.66 4.16 -1.86
N HIS A 295 -0.61 4.08 -2.24
CA HIS A 295 -1.02 3.28 -3.39
C HIS A 295 -0.30 3.72 -4.66
N ARG A 296 -0.28 5.01 -4.95
CA ARG A 296 0.36 5.56 -6.15
C ARG A 296 1.87 5.28 -6.17
N HIS A 297 2.58 5.61 -5.10
CA HIS A 297 4.04 5.61 -5.08
C HIS A 297 4.63 4.29 -4.63
N VAL A 298 3.99 3.54 -3.71
CA VAL A 298 4.54 2.27 -3.22
C VAL A 298 4.12 1.10 -4.11
N LEU A 299 2.85 0.99 -4.49
CA LEU A 299 2.34 -0.19 -5.20
C LEU A 299 2.16 0.04 -6.70
N GLN A 300 1.33 1.02 -7.09
CA GLN A 300 0.85 1.15 -8.47
C GLN A 300 1.96 1.52 -9.45
N ALA A 301 2.89 2.39 -9.05
CA ALA A 301 4.01 2.80 -9.88
C ALA A 301 4.81 1.61 -10.44
N ARG A 302 4.80 0.46 -9.77
CA ARG A 302 5.48 -0.75 -10.21
C ARG A 302 4.54 -1.88 -10.62
N LEU A 303 3.49 -2.10 -9.84
CA LEU A 303 2.63 -3.29 -10.01
C LEU A 303 1.48 -3.08 -10.99
N LYS A 304 1.03 -1.83 -11.23
CA LYS A 304 -0.12 -1.49 -12.11
C LYS A 304 0.30 -0.82 -13.42
N LYS A 305 1.50 -1.10 -13.94
CA LYS A 305 1.89 -0.61 -15.28
C LYS A 305 1.03 -1.25 -16.35
N ALA A 306 0.70 -0.49 -17.39
CA ALA A 306 -0.13 -0.96 -18.50
C ALA A 306 0.43 -2.28 -19.08
N GLY A 307 -0.45 -3.24 -19.30
CA GLY A 307 -0.10 -4.55 -19.86
C GLY A 307 0.59 -5.52 -18.90
N THR A 308 0.86 -5.14 -17.65
CA THR A 308 1.53 -6.04 -16.70
C THR A 308 0.54 -7.00 -16.04
N ALA A 309 0.99 -8.23 -15.85
CA ALA A 309 0.37 -9.23 -14.99
C ALA A 309 1.47 -9.98 -14.23
N TRP A 310 1.23 -10.34 -13.00
CA TRP A 310 2.22 -10.87 -12.09
C TRP A 310 1.89 -12.29 -11.64
N LEU A 311 2.92 -13.12 -11.43
CA LEU A 311 2.74 -14.21 -10.47
C LEU A 311 2.50 -13.59 -9.10
N GLN A 312 1.47 -14.00 -8.39
CA GLN A 312 1.11 -13.40 -7.10
C GLN A 312 2.29 -13.33 -6.12
N ASP A 313 3.09 -14.41 -6.03
CA ASP A 313 4.27 -14.44 -5.16
C ASP A 313 5.32 -13.38 -5.56
N HIS A 314 5.53 -13.15 -6.86
CA HIS A 314 6.45 -12.09 -7.32
C HIS A 314 5.90 -10.69 -7.05
N ALA A 315 4.59 -10.48 -7.22
CA ALA A 315 3.97 -9.21 -6.88
C ALA A 315 4.12 -8.90 -5.37
N ASP A 316 3.91 -9.90 -4.53
CA ASP A 316 4.07 -9.80 -3.08
C ASP A 316 5.52 -9.46 -2.70
N GLN A 317 6.50 -10.17 -3.29
CA GLN A 317 7.91 -9.89 -3.07
C GLN A 317 8.29 -8.45 -3.47
N ILE A 318 7.85 -7.99 -4.65
CA ILE A 318 8.10 -6.62 -5.12
C ILE A 318 7.42 -5.59 -4.24
N ALA A 319 6.19 -5.85 -3.77
CA ALA A 319 5.51 -4.97 -2.84
C ALA A 319 6.29 -4.79 -1.53
N HIS A 320 6.77 -5.89 -0.94
CA HIS A 320 7.61 -5.84 0.27
C HIS A 320 8.93 -5.09 0.03
N LEU A 321 9.59 -5.30 -1.11
CA LEU A 321 10.80 -4.54 -1.46
C LEU A 321 10.53 -3.04 -1.55
N ARG A 322 9.39 -2.64 -2.12
CA ARG A 322 8.98 -1.24 -2.24
C ARG A 322 8.55 -0.65 -0.90
N VAL A 323 7.85 -1.42 -0.06
CA VAL A 323 7.53 -1.04 1.33
C VAL A 323 8.81 -0.78 2.12
N LEU A 324 9.77 -1.70 2.08
CA LEU A 324 11.06 -1.55 2.76
C LEU A 324 11.81 -0.28 2.30
N ARG A 325 11.74 0.02 0.99
CA ARG A 325 12.32 1.25 0.44
C ARG A 325 11.58 2.51 0.91
N ALA A 326 10.24 2.51 0.86
CA ALA A 326 9.41 3.63 1.32
C ALA A 326 9.63 3.92 2.82
N ASN A 327 9.80 2.88 3.62
CA ASN A 327 10.10 2.96 5.06
C ASN A 327 11.57 3.33 5.35
N ARG A 328 12.36 3.73 4.34
CA ARG A 328 13.79 4.11 4.47
C ARG A 328 14.69 2.99 5.00
N GLN A 329 14.28 1.73 4.90
CA GLN A 329 15.04 0.55 5.34
C GLN A 329 15.87 -0.08 4.22
N TRP A 330 16.03 0.59 3.07
CA TRP A 330 16.74 0.09 1.90
C TRP A 330 18.17 -0.39 2.20
N LEU A 331 18.87 0.29 3.10
CA LEU A 331 20.25 -0.04 3.43
C LEU A 331 20.37 -1.37 4.19
N SER A 332 19.36 -1.79 4.93
CA SER A 332 19.39 -3.05 5.69
C SER A 332 19.54 -4.30 4.81
N LEU A 333 19.17 -4.23 3.54
CA LEU A 333 19.35 -5.32 2.58
C LEU A 333 20.81 -5.54 2.17
N TRP A 334 21.69 -4.56 2.43
CA TRP A 334 23.06 -4.51 1.91
C TRP A 334 24.13 -4.61 2.99
N ASN A 335 23.72 -4.72 4.24
CA ASN A 335 24.60 -4.90 5.40
C ASN A 335 25.03 -6.35 5.60
#